data_3cca36142bf54811404938616d026cfe
#
_entry.id   3cca36142bf54811404938616d026cfe
#
_cell.length_a   1.000
_cell.length_b   1.000
_cell.length_c   1.000
_cell.angle_alpha   90.00
_cell.angle_beta   90.00
_cell.angle_gamma   90.00
#
_symmetry.space_group_name_H-M   'P 1'
#
loop_
_entity.id
_entity.type
_entity.pdbx_description
1 polymer ?
#
loop_
_entity_poly.entity_id
_entity_poly.type
_entity_poly.pdbx_seq_one_letter_code
_entity_poly.pdbx_strand_id
1 'polypeptide(L)'
;NYLLFGAWKQIYDGSNQGYTGYFKHPGYWDKGNNAPNDPVTGKPDPNAPNDLLGMNGTLNFSREKLIASMDFYTKNNQPVETHTNGSWAAEDYMTAIELAIANHPDAKDLRHTFIHGQMEERQIVERSIGKYDELDSTANMYSDLSGTARQEGTDTDANGKAWTASELRAALKNGKLIKDQNLVSSYFINHTYFWGDRHLEIYMGPGRGKQQNPQGWAAAYGHHFTSHNDTPVTPISALRSIQSSVTRTSTGGQVLSGSSKDLSAKAMYPETKGGAECEFWDFDQRLNPLQAIHAVTVTPAYQNHIERLVGSIEEGKLADFAILDQDPIEVAATTPLEIQDIRVATTVVGDNVVHGFLPDADAFVSQVNAGYGQADGVTVSNLNSSPIDHATAEKNYGAIGKGEKRLGTLQFTANITEGKSGVFQFSFLGNGATVAEFKLYKLHDTTTDLYTYGKPAPEQLDSASGYWWIADMAAPTVPLTEADKLEMDKSYIAFFVIGDNDGTFDADDTPGAIKDPVSLVTTGSLPNNGNSGSSNDDGGSSSGCTVGSTPSYDLLVLLLGMSAVA
;
A
#
# COMPACT_ATOMS: atom_id res chain seq x y z
N ASN A 1 19.42 7.70 -12.94
CA ASN A 1 19.28 6.45 -12.18
C ASN A 1 19.88 6.68 -10.80
N TYR A 2 19.05 6.78 -9.78
CA TYR A 2 19.49 6.86 -8.39
C TYR A 2 19.37 5.48 -7.77
N LEU A 3 20.46 4.95 -7.21
CA LEU A 3 20.42 3.77 -6.35
C LEU A 3 20.26 4.30 -4.92
N LEU A 4 19.11 4.02 -4.31
CA LEU A 4 18.85 4.31 -2.91
C LEU A 4 19.16 3.03 -2.11
N PHE A 5 20.07 3.14 -1.14
CA PHE A 5 20.26 2.10 -0.15
C PHE A 5 19.23 2.33 0.95
N GLY A 6 18.31 1.39 1.11
CA GLY A 6 17.35 1.38 2.21
C GLY A 6 18.00 1.03 3.55
N ALA A 7 17.14 0.84 4.57
CA ALA A 7 17.58 0.37 5.87
C ALA A 7 18.09 -1.09 5.81
N TRP A 8 18.96 -1.45 6.75
CA TRP A 8 19.35 -2.84 6.92
C TRP A 8 18.24 -3.62 7.65
N LYS A 9 17.72 -4.68 7.05
CA LYS A 9 16.68 -5.52 7.64
C LYS A 9 17.28 -6.66 8.46
N GLN A 10 16.78 -6.83 9.70
CA GLN A 10 17.06 -8.00 10.53
C GLN A 10 15.77 -8.58 11.10
N ILE A 11 15.74 -9.90 11.29
CA ILE A 11 14.58 -10.62 11.79
C ILE A 11 14.93 -11.16 13.17
N TYR A 12 14.46 -10.49 14.24
CA TYR A 12 14.80 -10.81 15.61
C TYR A 12 13.92 -11.92 16.19
N ASP A 13 12.61 -11.80 16.03
CA ASP A 13 11.64 -12.85 16.42
C ASP A 13 10.81 -13.34 15.23
N GLY A 14 9.81 -14.16 15.49
CA GLY A 14 8.92 -14.73 14.47
C GLY A 14 7.48 -14.22 14.56
N SER A 15 6.56 -14.94 13.90
CA SER A 15 5.15 -14.56 13.82
C SER A 15 4.36 -15.00 15.05
N ASN A 16 3.35 -14.21 15.42
CA ASN A 16 2.45 -14.56 16.51
C ASN A 16 1.58 -15.77 16.15
N GLN A 17 1.17 -15.89 14.90
CA GLN A 17 0.39 -17.02 14.38
C GLN A 17 1.17 -18.34 14.40
N GLY A 18 2.50 -18.27 14.33
CA GLY A 18 3.41 -19.42 14.42
C GLY A 18 3.93 -19.68 15.83
N TYR A 19 3.44 -18.98 16.85
CA TYR A 19 3.94 -19.06 18.24
C TYR A 19 5.43 -18.76 18.40
N THR A 20 5.98 -17.97 17.49
CA THR A 20 7.40 -17.62 17.46
C THR A 20 7.67 -16.14 17.74
N GLY A 21 6.67 -15.29 17.84
CA GLY A 21 6.81 -13.94 18.39
C GLY A 21 7.25 -13.98 19.85
N TYR A 22 8.23 -13.17 20.26
CA TYR A 22 8.85 -13.22 21.57
C TYR A 22 8.13 -12.31 22.57
N PHE A 23 7.28 -12.93 23.42
CA PHE A 23 6.35 -12.24 24.34
C PHE A 23 6.87 -12.13 25.77
N LYS A 24 6.51 -11.04 26.44
CA LYS A 24 6.53 -10.93 27.90
C LYS A 24 5.51 -11.89 28.53
N HIS A 25 5.70 -12.16 29.83
CA HIS A 25 4.69 -12.90 30.61
C HIS A 25 3.29 -12.23 30.44
N PRO A 26 2.20 -13.01 30.34
CA PRO A 26 2.09 -14.45 30.52
C PRO A 26 2.43 -15.30 29.27
N GLY A 27 3.09 -14.77 28.27
CA GLY A 27 3.37 -15.47 27.03
C GLY A 27 2.13 -15.55 26.14
N TYR A 28 2.00 -16.62 25.36
CA TYR A 28 0.83 -16.85 24.55
C TYR A 28 -0.38 -17.22 25.39
N TRP A 29 -1.54 -16.72 24.95
CA TRP A 29 -2.84 -17.11 25.46
C TRP A 29 -3.35 -18.27 24.63
N ASP A 30 -3.65 -19.40 25.27
CA ASP A 30 -4.31 -20.50 24.58
C ASP A 30 -5.45 -21.03 25.46
N LYS A 31 -6.67 -21.02 24.94
CA LYS A 31 -7.85 -21.58 25.60
C LYS A 31 -7.97 -23.11 25.44
N GLY A 32 -6.89 -23.81 25.07
CA GLY A 32 -6.91 -25.25 24.89
C GLY A 32 -7.36 -25.73 23.50
N ASN A 33 -7.50 -24.81 22.52
CA ASN A 33 -7.90 -25.18 21.17
C ASN A 33 -6.76 -25.78 20.32
N ASN A 34 -5.53 -25.70 20.81
CA ASN A 34 -4.34 -26.28 20.15
C ASN A 34 -3.80 -27.49 20.90
N ALA A 35 -4.57 -28.09 21.80
CA ALA A 35 -4.21 -29.41 22.32
C ALA A 35 -4.00 -30.35 21.13
N PRO A 36 -2.92 -31.19 21.15
CA PRO A 36 -2.73 -32.19 20.10
C PRO A 36 -4.02 -32.97 19.94
N ASN A 37 -4.42 -33.22 18.70
CA ASN A 37 -5.60 -34.03 18.46
C ASN A 37 -5.39 -35.42 19.05
N ASP A 38 -6.35 -35.88 19.80
CA ASP A 38 -6.44 -37.28 20.22
C ASP A 38 -6.31 -38.15 18.96
N PRO A 39 -5.32 -39.04 18.88
CA PRO A 39 -5.07 -39.83 17.67
C PRO A 39 -6.19 -40.78 17.33
N VAL A 40 -7.12 -41.03 18.27
CA VAL A 40 -8.28 -41.92 18.06
C VAL A 40 -9.50 -41.17 17.56
N THR A 41 -9.76 -39.97 18.08
CA THR A 41 -10.97 -39.22 17.77
C THR A 41 -10.74 -38.12 16.73
N GLY A 42 -9.49 -37.74 16.45
CA GLY A 42 -9.13 -36.62 15.57
C GLY A 42 -9.56 -35.24 16.10
N LYS A 43 -10.06 -35.19 17.34
CA LYS A 43 -10.48 -33.95 18.01
C LYS A 43 -9.43 -33.51 19.02
N PRO A 44 -9.35 -32.20 19.34
CA PRO A 44 -8.46 -31.72 20.40
C PRO A 44 -8.69 -32.51 21.70
N ASP A 45 -7.61 -33.06 22.26
CA ASP A 45 -7.66 -33.74 23.56
C ASP A 45 -7.78 -32.69 24.66
N PRO A 46 -8.92 -32.63 25.39
CA PRO A 46 -9.10 -31.65 26.46
C PRO A 46 -8.18 -31.90 27.68
N ASN A 47 -7.53 -33.06 27.73
CA ASN A 47 -6.62 -33.45 28.82
C ASN A 47 -5.16 -33.40 28.38
N ALA A 48 -4.86 -33.11 27.11
CA ALA A 48 -3.49 -32.97 26.68
C ALA A 48 -2.82 -31.82 27.44
N PRO A 49 -1.57 -32.01 27.89
CA PRO A 49 -0.83 -30.90 28.46
C PRO A 49 -0.73 -29.80 27.44
N ASN A 50 -1.23 -28.64 27.81
CA ASN A 50 -1.21 -27.46 26.93
C ASN A 50 0.18 -26.82 27.01
N ASP A 51 1.14 -27.42 26.29
CA ASP A 51 2.55 -27.04 26.33
C ASP A 51 2.81 -25.65 25.75
N LEU A 52 1.81 -25.07 25.05
CA LEU A 52 1.90 -23.74 24.44
C LEU A 52 1.50 -22.61 25.40
N LEU A 53 0.71 -22.89 26.43
CA LEU A 53 0.36 -21.90 27.45
C LEU A 53 1.59 -21.40 28.21
N GLY A 54 1.84 -20.12 28.14
CA GLY A 54 2.98 -19.48 28.79
C GLY A 54 4.30 -19.67 28.07
N MET A 55 4.32 -20.21 26.84
CA MET A 55 5.47 -20.09 25.97
C MET A 55 5.66 -18.63 25.56
N ASN A 56 6.92 -18.19 25.57
CA ASN A 56 7.26 -16.80 25.25
C ASN A 56 7.69 -16.61 23.79
N GLY A 57 7.59 -17.64 22.95
CA GLY A 57 8.10 -17.59 21.57
C GLY A 57 9.59 -17.87 21.47
N THR A 58 10.18 -17.48 20.34
CA THR A 58 11.58 -17.77 20.02
C THR A 58 12.29 -16.57 19.42
N LEU A 59 13.60 -16.53 19.59
CA LEU A 59 14.48 -15.55 18.95
C LEU A 59 15.32 -16.23 17.86
N ASN A 60 15.51 -15.54 16.73
CA ASN A 60 16.37 -16.03 15.65
C ASN A 60 17.87 -15.88 15.98
N PHE A 61 18.20 -14.94 16.84
CA PHE A 61 19.56 -14.73 17.37
C PHE A 61 19.48 -14.09 18.76
N SER A 62 20.60 -14.14 19.49
CA SER A 62 20.61 -13.69 20.88
C SER A 62 20.50 -12.17 21.01
N ARG A 63 20.09 -11.71 22.19
CA ARG A 63 20.02 -10.30 22.55
C ARG A 63 21.37 -9.59 22.46
N GLU A 64 22.47 -10.26 22.84
CA GLU A 64 23.82 -9.71 22.72
C GLU A 64 24.19 -9.42 21.27
N LYS A 65 23.76 -10.30 20.33
CA LYS A 65 23.95 -10.06 18.89
C LYS A 65 23.11 -8.88 18.40
N LEU A 66 21.88 -8.73 18.91
CA LEU A 66 21.03 -7.57 18.60
C LEU A 66 21.73 -6.28 19.04
N ILE A 67 22.19 -6.23 20.29
CA ILE A 67 22.91 -5.05 20.83
C ILE A 67 24.17 -4.74 20.01
N ALA A 68 24.98 -5.75 19.71
CA ALA A 68 26.19 -5.57 18.91
C ALA A 68 25.91 -5.11 17.49
N SER A 69 24.85 -5.61 16.85
CA SER A 69 24.45 -5.18 15.51
C SER A 69 23.97 -3.73 15.52
N MET A 70 23.15 -3.35 16.50
CA MET A 70 22.65 -1.98 16.63
C MET A 70 23.77 -0.99 16.89
N ASP A 71 24.75 -1.33 17.74
CA ASP A 71 25.93 -0.50 17.96
C ASP A 71 26.73 -0.30 16.66
N PHE A 72 26.95 -1.39 15.90
CA PHE A 72 27.67 -1.34 14.63
C PHE A 72 26.97 -0.43 13.60
N TYR A 73 25.66 -0.62 13.38
CA TYR A 73 24.92 0.15 12.38
C TYR A 73 24.74 1.62 12.80
N THR A 74 24.48 1.90 14.07
CA THR A 74 24.37 3.26 14.60
C THR A 74 25.68 4.01 14.45
N LYS A 75 26.83 3.38 14.79
CA LYS A 75 28.17 3.93 14.58
C LYS A 75 28.45 4.33 13.12
N ASN A 76 27.90 3.56 12.17
CA ASN A 76 28.10 3.78 10.73
C ASN A 76 27.00 4.65 10.10
N ASN A 77 26.12 5.26 10.88
CA ASN A 77 24.97 6.06 10.43
C ASN A 77 24.07 5.28 9.45
N GLN A 78 23.89 3.99 9.69
CA GLN A 78 23.06 3.12 8.86
C GLN A 78 21.70 2.88 9.53
N PRO A 79 20.56 3.23 8.90
CA PRO A 79 19.23 2.84 9.37
C PRO A 79 19.07 1.33 9.48
N VAL A 80 18.29 0.89 10.47
CA VAL A 80 17.98 -0.55 10.68
C VAL A 80 16.49 -0.72 10.85
N GLU A 81 15.96 -1.74 10.19
CA GLU A 81 14.59 -2.23 10.34
C GLU A 81 14.63 -3.59 11.02
N THR A 82 14.02 -3.70 12.19
CA THR A 82 14.03 -4.95 12.96
C THR A 82 12.62 -5.52 13.08
N HIS A 83 12.48 -6.77 12.67
CA HIS A 83 11.25 -7.54 12.87
C HIS A 83 11.01 -7.76 14.37
N THR A 84 9.88 -7.25 14.89
CA THR A 84 9.53 -7.26 16.31
C THR A 84 8.02 -7.45 16.47
N ASN A 85 7.55 -8.70 16.47
CA ASN A 85 6.13 -9.00 16.69
C ASN A 85 5.79 -9.07 18.19
N GLY A 86 6.64 -9.68 18.98
CA GLY A 86 6.41 -9.89 20.41
C GLY A 86 6.83 -8.70 21.26
N SER A 87 6.21 -8.57 22.43
CA SER A 87 6.47 -7.47 23.37
C SER A 87 7.90 -7.47 23.94
N TRP A 88 8.51 -8.65 24.19
CA TRP A 88 9.93 -8.72 24.54
C TRP A 88 10.84 -8.38 23.37
N ALA A 89 10.49 -8.75 22.14
CA ALA A 89 11.28 -8.39 20.98
C ALA A 89 11.33 -6.87 20.78
N ALA A 90 10.20 -6.19 20.94
CA ALA A 90 10.13 -4.72 20.88
C ALA A 90 10.94 -4.07 22.02
N GLU A 91 10.86 -4.62 23.25
CA GLU A 91 11.63 -4.16 24.41
C GLU A 91 13.13 -4.30 24.20
N ASP A 92 13.57 -5.48 23.73
CA ASP A 92 14.99 -5.74 23.46
C ASP A 92 15.54 -4.81 22.37
N TYR A 93 14.74 -4.57 21.33
CA TYR A 93 15.14 -3.68 20.25
C TYR A 93 15.22 -2.23 20.71
N MET A 94 14.25 -1.74 21.47
CA MET A 94 14.31 -0.39 22.05
C MET A 94 15.56 -0.22 22.94
N THR A 95 15.81 -1.20 23.80
CA THR A 95 17.02 -1.16 24.66
C THR A 95 18.32 -1.19 23.86
N ALA A 96 18.37 -2.00 22.79
CA ALA A 96 19.55 -2.02 21.91
C ALA A 96 19.78 -0.68 21.20
N ILE A 97 18.71 0.00 20.78
CA ILE A 97 18.79 1.37 20.23
C ILE A 97 19.34 2.34 21.28
N GLU A 98 18.80 2.31 22.51
CA GLU A 98 19.23 3.20 23.60
C GLU A 98 20.70 3.03 23.94
N LEU A 99 21.18 1.78 24.08
CA LEU A 99 22.57 1.47 24.32
C LEU A 99 23.49 1.96 23.19
N ALA A 100 23.07 1.73 21.93
CA ALA A 100 23.81 2.17 20.77
C ALA A 100 23.91 3.71 20.69
N ILE A 101 22.81 4.43 20.96
CA ILE A 101 22.79 5.89 20.96
C ILE A 101 23.59 6.46 22.14
N ALA A 102 23.58 5.81 23.30
CA ALA A 102 24.43 6.20 24.43
C ALA A 102 25.94 6.08 24.10
N ASN A 103 26.32 5.08 23.31
CA ASN A 103 27.70 4.90 22.82
C ASN A 103 28.04 5.83 21.65
N HIS A 104 27.07 6.24 20.85
CA HIS A 104 27.25 7.06 19.65
C HIS A 104 26.32 8.30 19.65
N PRO A 105 26.54 9.25 20.60
CA PRO A 105 25.59 10.35 20.84
C PRO A 105 25.54 11.41 19.71
N ASP A 106 26.42 11.31 18.74
CA ASP A 106 26.45 12.19 17.56
C ASP A 106 25.59 11.66 16.41
N ALA A 107 25.14 10.40 16.48
CA ALA A 107 24.22 9.83 15.51
C ALA A 107 22.85 10.55 15.56
N LYS A 108 22.28 10.83 14.39
CA LYS A 108 21.02 11.59 14.29
C LYS A 108 20.18 11.12 13.12
N ASP A 109 18.87 11.21 13.31
CA ASP A 109 17.87 10.97 12.26
C ASP A 109 18.06 9.64 11.53
N LEU A 110 18.40 8.57 12.28
CA LEU A 110 18.61 7.24 11.70
C LEU A 110 17.27 6.56 11.35
N ARG A 111 16.17 6.98 11.97
CA ARG A 111 14.84 6.42 11.75
C ARG A 111 14.82 4.89 11.86
N HIS A 112 15.55 4.35 12.85
CA HIS A 112 15.46 2.92 13.14
C HIS A 112 14.01 2.52 13.30
N THR A 113 13.60 1.41 12.64
CA THR A 113 12.19 1.07 12.50
C THR A 113 11.86 -0.25 13.17
N PHE A 114 10.79 -0.24 13.97
CA PHE A 114 10.13 -1.44 14.48
C PHE A 114 9.25 -2.02 13.36
N ILE A 115 9.64 -3.13 12.76
CA ILE A 115 8.83 -3.80 11.74
C ILE A 115 7.84 -4.74 12.39
N HIS A 116 6.61 -4.63 11.98
CA HIS A 116 5.37 -5.15 12.52
C HIS A 116 4.95 -4.46 13.82
N GLY A 117 5.84 -4.30 14.81
CA GLY A 117 5.51 -3.64 16.07
C GLY A 117 4.22 -4.16 16.71
N GLN A 118 3.83 -5.42 16.40
CA GLN A 118 2.47 -5.89 16.64
C GLN A 118 2.08 -5.80 18.11
N MET A 119 3.02 -6.12 19.00
CA MET A 119 2.81 -6.05 20.44
C MET A 119 3.73 -5.01 21.10
N GLU A 120 3.96 -3.90 20.42
CA GLU A 120 4.54 -2.73 21.07
C GLU A 120 3.65 -2.29 22.23
N GLU A 121 4.24 -2.17 23.39
CA GLU A 121 3.54 -1.63 24.55
C GLU A 121 3.60 -0.11 24.55
N ARG A 122 2.67 0.54 25.24
CA ARG A 122 2.62 2.00 25.37
C ARG A 122 3.99 2.60 25.75
N GLN A 123 4.69 1.97 26.70
CA GLN A 123 6.02 2.44 27.15
C GLN A 123 7.08 2.42 26.04
N ILE A 124 6.99 1.53 25.06
CA ILE A 124 7.91 1.53 23.91
C ILE A 124 7.65 2.77 23.04
N VAL A 125 6.37 3.07 22.76
CA VAL A 125 5.97 4.27 22.02
C VAL A 125 6.45 5.54 22.74
N GLU A 126 6.27 5.62 24.06
CA GLU A 126 6.73 6.76 24.87
C GLU A 126 8.26 6.92 24.82
N ARG A 127 9.00 5.82 24.99
CA ARG A 127 10.49 5.83 24.91
C ARG A 127 10.95 6.21 23.51
N SER A 128 10.29 5.74 22.46
CA SER A 128 10.63 6.06 21.07
C SER A 128 10.59 7.54 20.73
N ILE A 129 9.82 8.33 21.47
CA ILE A 129 9.77 9.79 21.36
C ILE A 129 10.55 10.51 22.47
N GLY A 130 11.32 9.77 23.24
CA GLY A 130 12.16 10.30 24.32
C GLY A 130 11.40 10.72 25.58
N LYS A 131 10.19 10.23 25.81
CA LYS A 131 9.44 10.45 27.03
C LYS A 131 9.79 9.41 28.09
N TYR A 132 10.61 9.79 29.04
CA TYR A 132 11.05 8.94 30.16
C TYR A 132 10.44 9.37 31.51
N ASP A 133 9.97 10.60 31.62
CA ASP A 133 9.56 11.19 32.90
C ASP A 133 8.14 10.75 33.31
N GLU A 134 7.31 10.33 32.33
CA GLU A 134 5.95 9.84 32.57
C GLU A 134 5.90 8.31 32.81
N LEU A 135 7.02 7.62 32.62
CA LEU A 135 7.12 6.20 32.95
C LEU A 135 6.98 6.10 34.48
N ASP A 136 5.89 5.47 34.90
CA ASP A 136 5.64 5.19 36.32
C ASP A 136 6.93 4.61 36.92
N SER A 137 7.44 5.24 37.98
CA SER A 137 8.66 4.80 38.66
C SER A 137 8.53 3.40 39.27
N THR A 138 7.30 2.87 39.31
CA THR A 138 6.96 1.52 39.75
C THR A 138 6.78 0.55 38.58
N ALA A 139 6.51 1.02 37.36
CA ALA A 139 6.60 0.22 36.15
C ALA A 139 8.08 0.18 35.75
N ASN A 140 8.83 -0.77 36.27
CA ASN A 140 10.18 -1.03 35.85
C ASN A 140 10.22 -1.08 34.31
N MET A 141 11.11 -0.30 33.68
CA MET A 141 11.39 -0.36 32.23
C MET A 141 11.59 -1.80 31.71
N TYR A 142 11.71 -2.75 32.61
CA TYR A 142 12.08 -4.14 32.38
C TYR A 142 11.11 -5.13 33.02
N SER A 143 9.99 -4.70 33.60
CA SER A 143 9.01 -5.65 34.19
C SER A 143 8.05 -6.15 33.13
N ASP A 144 7.88 -7.46 33.12
CA ASP A 144 6.71 -8.06 32.48
C ASP A 144 5.44 -7.81 33.34
N LEU A 145 4.27 -8.20 32.82
CA LEU A 145 2.99 -8.07 33.51
C LEU A 145 2.92 -8.87 34.84
N SER A 146 3.88 -9.74 35.12
CA SER A 146 3.97 -10.50 36.38
C SER A 146 4.78 -9.79 37.47
N GLY A 147 5.36 -8.62 37.13
CA GLY A 147 6.32 -7.95 38.02
C GLY A 147 7.69 -8.64 38.08
N THR A 148 7.95 -9.64 37.20
CA THR A 148 9.28 -10.24 37.06
C THR A 148 10.15 -9.28 36.25
N ALA A 149 10.88 -8.43 36.95
CA ALA A 149 11.86 -7.57 36.34
C ALA A 149 12.99 -8.39 35.71
N ARG A 150 13.40 -8.07 34.47
CA ARG A 150 14.81 -8.29 34.13
C ARG A 150 15.62 -7.51 35.16
N GLN A 151 16.64 -8.13 35.75
CA GLN A 151 17.41 -7.47 36.80
C GLN A 151 17.98 -6.14 36.26
N GLU A 152 17.56 -5.04 36.88
CA GLU A 152 18.13 -3.72 36.64
C GLU A 152 19.67 -3.79 36.74
N GLY A 153 20.36 -3.25 35.76
CA GLY A 153 21.83 -3.22 35.78
C GLY A 153 22.55 -4.42 35.17
N THR A 154 21.83 -5.33 34.49
CA THR A 154 22.46 -6.45 33.76
C THR A 154 22.63 -6.20 32.27
N ASP A 155 22.09 -5.11 31.75
CA ASP A 155 22.26 -4.77 30.35
C ASP A 155 23.68 -4.26 30.08
N THR A 156 24.43 -5.08 29.36
CA THR A 156 25.79 -4.79 28.93
C THR A 156 25.77 -4.31 27.49
N ASP A 157 26.36 -3.17 27.22
CA ASP A 157 26.52 -2.68 25.87
C ASP A 157 27.53 -3.52 25.06
N ALA A 158 27.70 -3.17 23.78
CA ALA A 158 28.62 -3.87 22.86
C ALA A 158 30.09 -3.81 23.33
N ASN A 159 30.44 -2.89 24.23
CA ASN A 159 31.78 -2.72 24.78
C ASN A 159 31.97 -3.45 26.12
N GLY A 160 30.93 -4.15 26.60
CA GLY A 160 30.97 -4.87 27.88
C GLY A 160 30.71 -3.98 29.11
N LYS A 161 30.25 -2.74 28.93
CA LYS A 161 29.83 -1.87 30.03
C LYS A 161 28.42 -2.19 30.46
N ALA A 162 28.23 -2.50 31.74
CA ALA A 162 26.90 -2.57 32.33
C ALA A 162 26.35 -1.17 32.62
N TRP A 163 25.10 -0.93 32.28
CA TRP A 163 24.40 0.33 32.48
C TRP A 163 23.29 0.16 33.53
N THR A 164 23.24 1.06 34.48
CA THR A 164 22.02 1.26 35.28
C THR A 164 21.03 2.10 34.49
N ALA A 165 19.73 1.96 34.78
CA ALA A 165 18.68 2.77 34.14
C ALA A 165 18.94 4.29 34.29
N SER A 166 19.44 4.70 35.46
CA SER A 166 19.77 6.12 35.73
C SER A 166 20.94 6.60 34.88
N GLU A 167 22.02 5.81 34.75
CA GLU A 167 23.18 6.16 33.93
C GLU A 167 22.79 6.24 32.44
N LEU A 168 22.00 5.28 31.95
CA LEU A 168 21.54 5.25 30.58
C LEU A 168 20.66 6.47 30.25
N ARG A 169 19.68 6.78 31.12
CA ARG A 169 18.86 7.99 30.98
C ARG A 169 19.70 9.27 30.95
N ALA A 170 20.68 9.39 31.82
CA ALA A 170 21.57 10.54 31.83
C ALA A 170 22.39 10.64 30.54
N ALA A 171 22.94 9.51 30.06
CA ALA A 171 23.69 9.46 28.79
C ALA A 171 22.81 9.84 27.59
N LEU A 172 21.55 9.45 27.60
CA LEU A 172 20.55 9.79 26.58
C LEU A 172 19.98 11.21 26.73
N LYS A 173 20.51 12.02 27.66
CA LYS A 173 20.05 13.38 27.96
C LYS A 173 18.54 13.44 28.24
N ASN A 174 18.07 12.52 29.08
CA ASN A 174 16.66 12.35 29.45
C ASN A 174 15.75 12.20 28.20
N GLY A 175 16.17 11.38 27.25
CA GLY A 175 15.42 11.05 26.05
C GLY A 175 15.63 11.98 24.86
N LYS A 176 16.32 13.11 25.03
CA LYS A 176 16.53 14.02 23.89
C LYS A 176 17.25 13.35 22.72
N LEU A 177 18.28 12.55 22.99
CA LEU A 177 19.05 11.88 21.93
C LEU A 177 18.20 10.83 21.20
N ILE A 178 17.27 10.18 21.88
CA ILE A 178 16.33 9.24 21.25
C ILE A 178 15.32 10.00 20.38
N LYS A 179 14.75 11.11 20.87
CA LYS A 179 13.86 11.95 20.07
C LYS A 179 14.53 12.42 18.77
N ASP A 180 15.82 12.76 18.84
CA ASP A 180 16.60 13.22 17.67
C ASP A 180 16.85 12.09 16.64
N GLN A 181 16.54 10.81 16.97
CA GLN A 181 16.64 9.68 16.04
C GLN A 181 15.42 9.53 15.13
N ASN A 182 14.29 10.14 15.47
CA ASN A 182 13.05 10.05 14.69
C ASN A 182 12.63 8.59 14.44
N LEU A 183 12.62 7.77 15.49
CA LEU A 183 12.25 6.36 15.39
C LEU A 183 10.87 6.18 14.74
N VAL A 184 10.67 5.07 14.03
CA VAL A 184 9.42 4.75 13.33
C VAL A 184 8.91 3.39 13.74
N SER A 185 7.59 3.24 13.87
CA SER A 185 6.94 1.94 13.99
C SER A 185 6.15 1.65 12.70
N SER A 186 6.54 0.58 12.01
CA SER A 186 5.86 0.13 10.79
C SER A 186 4.93 -1.02 11.15
N TYR A 187 3.65 -0.74 11.29
CA TYR A 187 2.66 -1.71 11.74
C TYR A 187 2.12 -2.56 10.61
N PHE A 188 2.12 -3.87 10.77
CA PHE A 188 1.38 -4.77 9.88
C PHE A 188 -0.10 -4.77 10.28
N ILE A 189 -0.80 -3.69 9.97
CA ILE A 189 -2.17 -3.46 10.44
C ILE A 189 -3.16 -4.53 9.95
N ASN A 190 -2.90 -5.15 8.82
CA ASN A 190 -3.74 -6.22 8.28
C ASN A 190 -3.74 -7.50 9.14
N HIS A 191 -2.86 -7.63 10.14
CA HIS A 191 -3.03 -8.61 11.21
C HIS A 191 -4.40 -8.53 11.88
N THR A 192 -4.93 -7.31 12.10
CA THR A 192 -6.25 -7.12 12.71
C THR A 192 -7.36 -7.67 11.81
N TYR A 193 -7.24 -7.50 10.51
CA TYR A 193 -8.24 -7.96 9.55
C TYR A 193 -8.20 -9.48 9.36
N PHE A 194 -7.05 -10.05 9.00
CA PHE A 194 -6.97 -11.46 8.61
C PHE A 194 -6.91 -12.45 9.78
N TRP A 195 -6.31 -12.06 10.90
CA TRP A 195 -6.09 -12.94 12.06
C TRP A 195 -6.67 -12.40 13.36
N GLY A 196 -7.39 -11.29 13.31
CA GLY A 196 -7.89 -10.60 14.50
C GLY A 196 -8.69 -11.51 15.44
N ASP A 197 -9.60 -12.32 14.91
CA ASP A 197 -10.39 -13.26 15.70
C ASP A 197 -9.49 -14.24 16.46
N ARG A 198 -8.51 -14.83 15.78
CA ARG A 198 -7.56 -15.76 16.40
C ARG A 198 -6.64 -15.05 17.39
N HIS A 199 -6.26 -13.80 17.14
CA HIS A 199 -5.47 -13.03 18.09
C HIS A 199 -6.22 -12.80 19.39
N LEU A 200 -7.53 -12.52 19.33
CA LEU A 200 -8.37 -12.38 20.52
C LEU A 200 -8.63 -13.71 21.24
N GLU A 201 -8.86 -14.78 20.47
CA GLU A 201 -9.38 -16.03 21.03
C GLU A 201 -8.28 -17.04 21.37
N ILE A 202 -7.15 -17.01 20.66
CA ILE A 202 -6.14 -18.07 20.75
C ILE A 202 -4.76 -17.53 21.17
N TYR A 203 -4.24 -16.48 20.50
CA TYR A 203 -2.82 -16.13 20.66
C TYR A 203 -2.54 -15.15 21.79
N MET A 204 -3.34 -14.09 21.93
CA MET A 204 -3.08 -12.96 22.83
C MET A 204 -4.12 -12.80 23.93
N GLY A 205 -5.34 -13.29 23.68
CA GLY A 205 -6.50 -13.06 24.51
C GLY A 205 -7.16 -11.70 24.30
N PRO A 206 -8.39 -11.50 24.83
CA PRO A 206 -9.22 -10.34 24.51
C PRO A 206 -8.62 -9.00 24.95
N GLY A 207 -7.84 -8.96 26.02
CA GLY A 207 -7.20 -7.73 26.49
C GLY A 207 -6.07 -7.29 25.58
N ARG A 208 -5.01 -8.08 25.47
CA ARG A 208 -3.84 -7.74 24.67
C ARG A 208 -4.13 -7.70 23.18
N GLY A 209 -5.00 -8.58 22.68
CA GLY A 209 -5.35 -8.62 21.27
C GLY A 209 -6.03 -7.34 20.78
N LYS A 210 -6.73 -6.61 21.66
CA LYS A 210 -7.30 -5.28 21.33
C LYS A 210 -6.24 -4.20 21.20
N GLN A 211 -5.09 -4.37 21.82
CA GLN A 211 -4.00 -3.38 21.83
C GLN A 211 -2.89 -3.68 20.81
N GLN A 212 -3.02 -4.73 20.01
CA GLN A 212 -2.05 -5.04 18.97
C GLN A 212 -1.98 -3.93 17.91
N ASN A 213 -0.81 -3.78 17.25
CA ASN A 213 -0.57 -2.73 16.26
C ASN A 213 -1.03 -1.35 16.79
N PRO A 214 -0.38 -0.78 17.80
CA PRO A 214 -0.93 0.31 18.62
C PRO A 214 -0.83 1.69 17.94
N GLN A 215 -1.44 1.83 16.79
CA GLN A 215 -1.46 3.06 15.98
C GLN A 215 -2.13 4.22 16.74
N GLY A 216 -3.13 3.92 17.56
CA GLY A 216 -3.79 4.94 18.37
C GLY A 216 -2.85 5.58 19.38
N TRP A 217 -2.01 4.80 20.07
CA TRP A 217 -0.96 5.35 20.94
C TRP A 217 0.07 6.14 20.14
N ALA A 218 0.56 5.57 19.04
CA ALA A 218 1.53 6.27 18.20
C ALA A 218 1.00 7.64 17.74
N ALA A 219 -0.24 7.71 17.28
CA ALA A 219 -0.89 8.96 16.90
C ALA A 219 -1.06 9.93 18.08
N ALA A 220 -1.51 9.44 19.25
CA ALA A 220 -1.74 10.27 20.43
C ALA A 220 -0.44 10.85 21.00
N TYR A 221 0.66 10.12 20.90
CA TYR A 221 1.98 10.58 21.34
C TYR A 221 2.76 11.35 20.27
N GLY A 222 2.27 11.41 19.03
CA GLY A 222 2.99 12.03 17.91
C GLY A 222 4.22 11.25 17.48
N HIS A 223 4.24 9.94 17.71
CA HIS A 223 5.26 9.03 17.20
C HIS A 223 5.05 8.77 15.71
N HIS A 224 6.12 8.69 14.93
CA HIS A 224 6.05 8.36 13.51
C HIS A 224 5.69 6.89 13.32
N PHE A 225 4.68 6.63 12.50
CA PHE A 225 4.29 5.26 12.20
C PHE A 225 3.81 5.11 10.75
N THR A 226 3.95 3.89 10.24
CA THR A 226 3.49 3.48 8.91
C THR A 226 2.61 2.25 9.00
N SER A 227 1.89 1.96 7.92
CA SER A 227 1.15 0.72 7.72
C SER A 227 1.72 -0.03 6.53
N HIS A 228 1.92 -1.34 6.67
CA HIS A 228 2.39 -2.20 5.58
C HIS A 228 1.55 -3.48 5.46
N ASN A 229 1.75 -4.21 4.36
CA ASN A 229 0.99 -5.42 4.01
C ASN A 229 1.79 -6.71 4.21
N ASP A 230 3.11 -6.61 4.39
CA ASP A 230 4.02 -7.77 4.47
C ASP A 230 3.83 -8.75 3.29
N THR A 231 3.76 -8.22 2.08
CA THR A 231 3.52 -9.02 0.86
C THR A 231 4.68 -9.99 0.62
N PRO A 232 4.42 -11.28 0.34
CA PRO A 232 3.15 -11.89 -0.06
C PRO A 232 2.31 -12.51 1.08
N VAL A 233 2.62 -12.22 2.35
CA VAL A 233 1.87 -12.75 3.50
C VAL A 233 0.39 -12.31 3.45
N THR A 234 0.15 -11.04 3.08
CA THR A 234 -1.18 -10.58 2.65
C THR A 234 -1.11 -9.94 1.27
N PRO A 235 -2.24 -9.88 0.53
CA PRO A 235 -2.31 -9.13 -0.71
C PRO A 235 -1.94 -7.66 -0.50
N ILE A 236 -1.21 -7.08 -1.44
CA ILE A 236 -0.87 -5.65 -1.41
C ILE A 236 -2.15 -4.83 -1.60
N SER A 237 -2.49 -3.97 -0.64
CA SER A 237 -3.63 -3.06 -0.70
C SER A 237 -3.49 -1.94 0.32
N ALA A 238 -3.21 -0.74 -0.16
CA ALA A 238 -3.18 0.46 0.69
C ALA A 238 -4.57 0.78 1.26
N LEU A 239 -5.63 0.64 0.45
CA LEU A 239 -7.01 0.90 0.88
C LEU A 239 -7.46 -0.05 1.98
N ARG A 240 -7.10 -1.35 1.94
CA ARG A 240 -7.34 -2.27 3.04
C ARG A 240 -6.56 -1.87 4.30
N SER A 241 -5.33 -1.40 4.17
CA SER A 241 -4.57 -0.92 5.32
C SER A 241 -5.22 0.31 5.95
N ILE A 242 -5.75 1.24 5.14
CA ILE A 242 -6.54 2.38 5.61
C ILE A 242 -7.79 1.89 6.35
N GLN A 243 -8.58 0.99 5.74
CA GLN A 243 -9.76 0.40 6.38
C GLN A 243 -9.42 -0.25 7.71
N SER A 244 -8.39 -1.11 7.73
CA SER A 244 -7.96 -1.82 8.95
C SER A 244 -7.53 -0.84 10.05
N SER A 245 -6.89 0.27 9.71
CA SER A 245 -6.48 1.31 10.66
C SER A 245 -7.68 2.07 11.23
N VAL A 246 -8.69 2.37 10.40
CA VAL A 246 -9.89 3.14 10.78
C VAL A 246 -10.88 2.27 11.56
N THR A 247 -11.12 1.04 11.13
CA THR A 247 -12.17 0.18 11.68
C THR A 247 -11.67 -0.79 12.73
N ARG A 248 -10.44 -1.31 12.56
CA ARG A 248 -9.85 -2.40 13.33
C ARG A 248 -10.76 -3.64 13.41
N THR A 249 -11.53 -3.88 12.36
CA THR A 249 -12.51 -4.95 12.29
C THR A 249 -11.91 -6.16 11.57
N SER A 250 -12.02 -7.33 12.20
CA SER A 250 -11.58 -8.61 11.64
C SER A 250 -12.53 -9.14 10.57
N THR A 251 -12.12 -10.17 9.84
CA THR A 251 -12.99 -10.90 8.90
C THR A 251 -14.22 -11.53 9.58
N GLY A 252 -14.14 -11.86 10.88
CA GLY A 252 -15.27 -12.35 11.67
C GLY A 252 -16.13 -11.25 12.29
N GLY A 253 -15.80 -9.97 12.01
CA GLY A 253 -16.58 -8.83 12.49
C GLY A 253 -16.23 -8.35 13.90
N GLN A 254 -15.20 -8.90 14.54
CA GLN A 254 -14.75 -8.44 15.86
C GLN A 254 -13.92 -7.16 15.74
N VAL A 255 -14.14 -6.22 16.66
CA VAL A 255 -13.37 -4.96 16.72
C VAL A 255 -12.18 -5.12 17.68
N LEU A 256 -10.97 -4.97 17.15
CA LEU A 256 -9.72 -5.07 17.90
C LEU A 256 -9.25 -3.69 18.37
N SER A 257 -10.01 -3.10 19.25
CA SER A 257 -9.69 -1.79 19.85
C SER A 257 -10.23 -1.74 21.27
N GLY A 258 -9.58 -0.94 22.12
CA GLY A 258 -10.17 -0.52 23.37
C GLY A 258 -11.32 0.46 23.16
N SER A 259 -11.95 0.88 24.25
CA SER A 259 -13.14 1.73 24.25
C SER A 259 -12.88 3.16 24.71
N SER A 260 -11.77 3.39 25.39
CA SER A 260 -11.45 4.68 26.02
C SER A 260 -10.63 5.59 25.11
N LYS A 261 -10.92 6.89 25.19
CA LYS A 261 -10.03 7.92 24.62
C LYS A 261 -9.00 8.43 25.64
N ASP A 262 -9.09 7.98 26.90
CA ASP A 262 -8.17 8.35 27.96
C ASP A 262 -6.95 7.40 27.93
N LEU A 263 -5.77 7.96 27.70
CA LEU A 263 -4.49 7.22 27.69
C LEU A 263 -4.17 6.54 29.04
N SER A 264 -4.76 7.01 30.15
CA SER A 264 -4.58 6.39 31.47
C SER A 264 -5.58 5.26 31.75
N ALA A 265 -6.58 5.06 30.89
CA ALA A 265 -7.62 4.07 31.11
C ALA A 265 -7.06 2.66 31.05
N LYS A 266 -7.34 1.90 32.10
CA LYS A 266 -7.00 0.49 32.26
C LYS A 266 -8.26 -0.33 32.42
N ALA A 267 -8.22 -1.56 31.95
CA ALA A 267 -9.25 -2.56 32.17
C ALA A 267 -8.62 -3.82 32.76
N MET A 268 -9.44 -4.63 33.43
CA MET A 268 -8.99 -5.92 33.96
C MET A 268 -9.13 -7.00 32.90
N TYR A 269 -8.08 -7.79 32.77
CA TYR A 269 -8.03 -8.94 31.90
C TYR A 269 -8.52 -10.17 32.66
N PRO A 270 -9.70 -10.70 32.36
CA PRO A 270 -10.42 -11.59 33.31
C PRO A 270 -9.87 -13.01 33.42
N GLU A 271 -8.99 -13.42 32.52
CA GLU A 271 -8.51 -14.80 32.50
C GLU A 271 -7.00 -14.86 32.21
N THR A 272 -6.24 -15.15 33.22
CA THR A 272 -4.83 -15.51 33.10
C THR A 272 -4.60 -16.98 33.44
N LYS A 273 -3.48 -17.50 32.99
CA LYS A 273 -3.02 -18.80 33.41
C LYS A 273 -2.88 -18.81 34.97
N GLY A 274 -3.64 -19.66 35.65
CA GLY A 274 -3.63 -19.74 37.11
C GLY A 274 -4.60 -18.82 37.84
N GLY A 275 -5.52 -18.14 37.14
CA GLY A 275 -6.62 -17.36 37.75
C GLY A 275 -6.23 -15.99 38.30
N ALA A 276 -5.04 -15.49 37.99
CA ALA A 276 -4.66 -14.11 38.32
C ALA A 276 -5.17 -13.14 37.27
N GLU A 277 -5.87 -12.10 37.70
CA GLU A 277 -6.29 -11.01 36.80
C GLU A 277 -5.10 -10.13 36.46
N CYS A 278 -4.97 -9.77 35.15
CA CYS A 278 -3.99 -8.81 34.69
C CYS A 278 -4.65 -7.51 34.24
N GLU A 279 -4.01 -6.41 34.53
CA GLU A 279 -4.37 -5.10 33.98
C GLU A 279 -3.93 -5.00 32.51
N PHE A 280 -4.76 -4.41 31.68
CA PHE A 280 -4.38 -3.99 30.33
C PHE A 280 -4.91 -2.59 30.02
N TRP A 281 -4.31 -1.95 29.02
CA TRP A 281 -4.72 -0.62 28.60
C TRP A 281 -5.94 -0.71 27.68
N ASP A 282 -7.08 -0.07 28.04
CA ASP A 282 -8.30 -0.06 27.23
C ASP A 282 -8.40 1.18 26.33
N PHE A 283 -7.30 1.53 25.66
CA PHE A 283 -7.26 2.69 24.76
C PHE A 283 -7.82 2.37 23.37
N ASP A 284 -8.52 3.33 22.76
CA ASP A 284 -9.00 3.20 21.39
C ASP A 284 -7.86 3.36 20.38
N GLN A 285 -7.50 2.25 19.74
CA GLN A 285 -6.39 2.17 18.78
C GLN A 285 -6.79 2.54 17.35
N ARG A 286 -8.05 2.92 17.09
CA ARG A 286 -8.50 3.33 15.76
C ARG A 286 -7.97 4.71 15.40
N LEU A 287 -7.59 4.86 14.14
CA LEU A 287 -7.17 6.13 13.56
C LEU A 287 -8.35 6.90 12.96
N ASN A 288 -8.22 8.21 12.82
CA ASN A 288 -9.04 8.93 11.86
C ASN A 288 -8.56 8.65 10.42
N PRO A 289 -9.41 8.85 9.39
CA PRO A 289 -9.06 8.53 8.00
C PRO A 289 -7.80 9.22 7.49
N LEU A 290 -7.59 10.49 7.84
CA LEU A 290 -6.41 11.24 7.40
C LEU A 290 -5.12 10.68 7.99
N GLN A 291 -5.12 10.28 9.27
CA GLN A 291 -3.97 9.60 9.89
C GLN A 291 -3.67 8.27 9.21
N ALA A 292 -4.72 7.51 8.86
CA ALA A 292 -4.57 6.23 8.15
C ALA A 292 -4.02 6.41 6.73
N ILE A 293 -4.44 7.45 6.01
CA ILE A 293 -3.89 7.84 4.71
C ILE A 293 -2.41 8.22 4.85
N HIS A 294 -2.05 9.07 5.82
CA HIS A 294 -0.66 9.45 6.05
C HIS A 294 0.23 8.24 6.35
N ALA A 295 -0.28 7.23 7.07
CA ALA A 295 0.45 6.02 7.40
C ALA A 295 0.79 5.14 6.18
N VAL A 296 0.15 5.33 5.04
CA VAL A 296 0.44 4.62 3.79
C VAL A 296 1.03 5.53 2.69
N THR A 297 1.21 6.82 2.95
CA THR A 297 1.71 7.81 1.97
C THR A 297 2.90 8.61 2.50
N VAL A 298 2.62 9.64 3.29
CA VAL A 298 3.61 10.61 3.78
C VAL A 298 4.65 9.95 4.69
N THR A 299 4.19 9.16 5.65
CA THR A 299 5.10 8.57 6.64
C THR A 299 5.99 7.45 6.06
N PRO A 300 5.57 6.58 5.12
CA PRO A 300 6.48 5.68 4.42
C PRO A 300 7.58 6.39 3.63
N ALA A 301 7.27 7.51 3.00
CA ALA A 301 8.29 8.32 2.34
C ALA A 301 9.31 8.87 3.37
N TYR A 302 8.81 9.35 4.51
CA TYR A 302 9.66 9.78 5.63
C TYR A 302 10.49 8.63 6.20
N GLN A 303 9.93 7.46 6.47
CA GLN A 303 10.66 6.28 6.96
C GLN A 303 11.87 5.95 6.08
N ASN A 304 11.73 6.08 4.77
CA ASN A 304 12.75 5.74 3.78
C ASN A 304 13.67 6.92 3.39
N HIS A 305 13.61 8.06 4.07
CA HIS A 305 14.38 9.27 3.76
C HIS A 305 14.18 9.81 2.33
N ILE A 306 13.01 9.58 1.74
CA ILE A 306 12.64 10.04 0.39
C ILE A 306 11.46 11.04 0.39
N GLU A 307 11.11 11.59 1.53
CA GLU A 307 10.01 12.53 1.69
C GLU A 307 10.17 13.82 0.87
N ARG A 308 11.39 14.10 0.40
CA ARG A 308 11.66 15.22 -0.52
C ARG A 308 11.30 14.89 -1.97
N LEU A 309 11.13 13.61 -2.29
CA LEU A 309 10.88 13.13 -3.64
C LEU A 309 9.41 12.72 -3.84
N VAL A 310 8.82 12.08 -2.84
CA VAL A 310 7.47 11.48 -2.91
C VAL A 310 6.74 11.63 -1.57
N GLY A 311 5.52 11.08 -1.48
CA GLY A 311 4.74 10.97 -0.24
C GLY A 311 3.70 12.08 -0.05
N SER A 312 3.80 13.20 -0.76
CA SER A 312 2.81 14.28 -0.77
C SER A 312 2.80 14.98 -2.14
N ILE A 313 1.67 15.62 -2.47
CA ILE A 313 1.55 16.44 -3.69
C ILE A 313 2.07 17.83 -3.37
N GLU A 314 3.28 18.11 -3.76
CA GLU A 314 3.94 19.38 -3.56
C GLU A 314 4.81 19.71 -4.78
N GLU A 315 4.95 21.01 -5.07
CA GLU A 315 5.82 21.46 -6.15
C GLU A 315 7.27 20.98 -5.93
N GLY A 316 7.85 20.40 -6.97
CA GLY A 316 9.21 19.86 -6.96
C GLY A 316 9.33 18.38 -6.55
N LYS A 317 8.24 17.72 -6.16
CA LYS A 317 8.19 16.27 -5.96
C LYS A 317 7.83 15.54 -7.25
N LEU A 318 8.11 14.25 -7.28
CA LEU A 318 7.69 13.37 -8.38
C LEU A 318 6.16 13.27 -8.41
N ALA A 319 5.61 13.13 -9.60
CA ALA A 319 4.18 12.96 -9.82
C ALA A 319 3.76 11.49 -9.56
N ASP A 320 3.90 11.06 -8.31
CA ASP A 320 3.49 9.72 -7.86
C ASP A 320 2.16 9.83 -7.14
N PHE A 321 1.06 9.45 -7.79
CA PHE A 321 -0.28 9.56 -7.21
C PHE A 321 -1.26 8.53 -7.77
N ALA A 322 -2.34 8.30 -7.03
CA ALA A 322 -3.49 7.52 -7.47
C ALA A 322 -4.76 8.40 -7.43
N ILE A 323 -5.59 8.25 -8.45
CA ILE A 323 -6.92 8.84 -8.52
C ILE A 323 -7.92 7.76 -8.12
N LEU A 324 -8.75 8.07 -7.13
CA LEU A 324 -9.78 7.19 -6.61
C LEU A 324 -11.16 7.64 -7.13
N ASP A 325 -12.09 6.70 -7.29
CA ASP A 325 -13.45 7.00 -7.71
C ASP A 325 -14.37 7.46 -6.55
N GLN A 326 -13.90 7.32 -5.29
CA GLN A 326 -14.59 7.79 -4.10
C GLN A 326 -13.58 8.36 -3.09
N ASP A 327 -14.00 9.35 -2.31
CA ASP A 327 -13.20 9.90 -1.21
C ASP A 327 -13.17 8.93 -0.02
N PRO A 328 -12.01 8.36 0.34
CA PRO A 328 -11.91 7.45 1.48
C PRO A 328 -12.27 8.10 2.82
N ILE A 329 -12.24 9.44 2.94
CA ILE A 329 -12.65 10.15 4.14
C ILE A 329 -14.19 10.14 4.26
N GLU A 330 -14.90 10.38 3.16
CA GLU A 330 -16.36 10.30 3.11
C GLU A 330 -16.87 8.87 3.29
N VAL A 331 -16.25 7.90 2.62
CA VAL A 331 -16.57 6.48 2.80
C VAL A 331 -16.30 6.04 4.24
N ALA A 332 -15.23 6.50 4.87
CA ALA A 332 -14.96 6.23 6.28
C ALA A 332 -16.03 6.77 7.23
N ALA A 333 -16.68 7.89 6.87
CA ALA A 333 -17.73 8.50 7.69
C ALA A 333 -19.09 7.79 7.55
N THR A 334 -19.35 7.10 6.45
CA THR A 334 -20.66 6.51 6.12
C THR A 334 -20.63 4.99 6.12
N THR A 335 -19.69 4.38 5.39
CA THR A 335 -19.56 2.93 5.20
C THR A 335 -18.10 2.49 5.36
N PRO A 336 -17.49 2.64 6.56
CA PRO A 336 -16.05 2.47 6.75
C PRO A 336 -15.51 1.07 6.40
N LEU A 337 -16.34 0.06 6.31
CA LEU A 337 -15.96 -1.30 5.89
C LEU A 337 -15.88 -1.46 4.34
N GLU A 338 -16.23 -0.42 3.59
CA GLU A 338 -16.18 -0.40 2.12
C GLU A 338 -14.97 0.38 1.58
N ILE A 339 -14.11 0.94 2.44
CA ILE A 339 -12.89 1.66 2.02
C ILE A 339 -12.00 0.79 1.12
N GLN A 340 -11.89 -0.51 1.42
CA GLN A 340 -11.09 -1.45 0.62
C GLN A 340 -11.63 -1.66 -0.80
N ASP A 341 -12.92 -1.38 -1.01
CA ASP A 341 -13.64 -1.60 -2.26
C ASP A 341 -13.64 -0.35 -3.16
N ILE A 342 -13.11 0.77 -2.68
CA ILE A 342 -12.87 1.98 -3.47
C ILE A 342 -11.97 1.60 -4.66
N ARG A 343 -12.41 1.96 -5.86
CA ARG A 343 -11.64 1.65 -7.07
C ARG A 343 -10.55 2.69 -7.30
N VAL A 344 -9.35 2.21 -7.61
CA VAL A 344 -8.27 3.05 -8.14
C VAL A 344 -8.52 3.26 -9.63
N ALA A 345 -8.93 4.44 -10.01
CA ALA A 345 -9.22 4.78 -11.41
C ALA A 345 -7.93 4.97 -12.21
N THR A 346 -6.93 5.61 -11.62
CA THR A 346 -5.65 5.88 -12.28
C THR A 346 -4.50 5.80 -11.28
N THR A 347 -3.34 5.33 -11.73
CA THR A 347 -2.08 5.43 -11.00
C THR A 347 -1.02 6.05 -11.89
N VAL A 348 -0.36 7.07 -11.38
CA VAL A 348 0.75 7.76 -12.04
C VAL A 348 2.02 7.54 -11.21
N VAL A 349 3.13 7.21 -11.87
CA VAL A 349 4.46 7.08 -11.26
C VAL A 349 5.45 7.91 -12.07
N GLY A 350 6.02 8.92 -11.45
CA GLY A 350 6.77 9.95 -12.16
C GLY A 350 5.84 10.76 -13.06
N ASP A 351 6.06 10.71 -14.36
CA ASP A 351 5.20 11.31 -15.37
C ASP A 351 4.45 10.27 -16.23
N ASN A 352 4.49 8.99 -15.80
CA ASN A 352 3.90 7.88 -16.54
C ASN A 352 2.61 7.38 -15.89
N VAL A 353 1.55 7.28 -16.68
CA VAL A 353 0.33 6.54 -16.27
C VAL A 353 0.61 5.06 -16.36
N VAL A 354 0.66 4.39 -15.20
CA VAL A 354 0.96 2.96 -15.10
C VAL A 354 -0.30 2.10 -14.94
N HIS A 355 -1.42 2.72 -14.60
CA HIS A 355 -2.74 2.10 -14.51
C HIS A 355 -3.82 3.14 -14.80
N GLY A 356 -4.90 2.73 -15.51
CA GLY A 356 -6.01 3.62 -15.86
C GLY A 356 -5.61 4.69 -16.89
N PHE A 357 -6.22 5.85 -16.77
CA PHE A 357 -5.95 7.02 -17.62
C PHE A 357 -6.12 8.29 -16.79
N LEU A 358 -5.41 9.36 -17.18
CA LEU A 358 -5.69 10.67 -16.60
C LEU A 358 -7.02 11.17 -17.22
N PRO A 359 -7.97 11.62 -16.41
CA PRO A 359 -9.15 12.28 -16.92
C PRO A 359 -8.72 13.64 -17.51
N ASP A 360 -8.28 13.63 -18.74
CA ASP A 360 -8.23 14.85 -19.54
C ASP A 360 -9.66 15.15 -19.99
N ALA A 361 -10.04 16.40 -20.00
CA ALA A 361 -11.38 16.84 -20.34
C ALA A 361 -11.90 16.27 -21.68
N ASP A 362 -10.99 15.78 -22.53
CA ASP A 362 -11.29 15.35 -23.89
C ASP A 362 -10.76 13.96 -24.27
N ALA A 363 -10.10 13.19 -23.38
CA ALA A 363 -9.55 11.89 -23.73
C ALA A 363 -9.95 10.79 -22.71
N PHE A 364 -10.63 9.75 -23.22
CA PHE A 364 -11.06 8.58 -22.43
C PHE A 364 -10.15 7.36 -22.68
N VAL A 365 -8.89 7.59 -23.04
CA VAL A 365 -7.90 6.56 -23.39
C VAL A 365 -6.61 6.75 -22.59
N SER A 366 -5.97 5.64 -22.21
CA SER A 366 -4.64 5.67 -21.60
C SER A 366 -3.54 5.80 -22.64
N GLN A 367 -2.28 5.88 -22.17
CA GLN A 367 -1.12 5.76 -23.06
C GLN A 367 -1.02 4.36 -23.67
N VAL A 368 -0.35 4.26 -24.84
CA VAL A 368 -0.02 2.99 -25.47
C VAL A 368 1.08 2.28 -24.69
N ASN A 369 0.91 0.98 -24.51
CA ASN A 369 1.87 0.07 -23.89
C ASN A 369 2.11 -1.14 -24.79
N ALA A 370 3.18 -1.91 -24.52
CA ALA A 370 3.36 -3.21 -25.12
C ALA A 370 2.22 -4.15 -24.69
N GLY A 371 1.59 -4.80 -25.65
CA GLY A 371 0.43 -5.66 -25.40
C GLY A 371 0.82 -7.01 -24.81
N TYR A 372 -0.10 -7.64 -24.10
CA TYR A 372 0.04 -9.03 -23.66
C TYR A 372 0.00 -9.98 -24.87
N GLY A 373 0.83 -11.03 -24.84
CA GLY A 373 0.78 -12.08 -25.85
C GLY A 373 1.45 -11.72 -27.15
N GLN A 374 2.64 -11.10 -27.10
CA GLN A 374 3.52 -10.97 -28.26
C GLN A 374 3.77 -12.34 -28.91
N ALA A 375 3.95 -12.36 -30.22
CA ALA A 375 4.41 -13.57 -30.93
C ALA A 375 5.82 -13.97 -30.45
N ASP A 376 6.17 -15.26 -30.62
CA ASP A 376 7.48 -15.75 -30.24
C ASP A 376 8.62 -15.01 -30.96
N GLY A 377 9.58 -14.54 -30.19
CA GLY A 377 10.74 -13.79 -30.70
C GLY A 377 10.47 -12.34 -31.05
N VAL A 378 9.28 -11.80 -30.74
CA VAL A 378 8.96 -10.37 -30.87
C VAL A 378 9.22 -9.66 -29.56
N THR A 379 9.97 -8.57 -29.61
CA THR A 379 10.19 -7.65 -28.48
C THR A 379 9.71 -6.26 -28.87
N VAL A 380 9.03 -5.58 -27.91
CA VAL A 380 8.68 -4.17 -28.00
C VAL A 380 9.52 -3.40 -26.98
N SER A 381 10.19 -2.35 -27.43
CA SER A 381 11.06 -1.52 -26.59
C SER A 381 10.99 -0.05 -26.99
N ASN A 382 11.60 0.82 -26.19
CA ASN A 382 11.65 2.27 -26.42
C ASN A 382 10.29 2.89 -26.75
N LEU A 383 9.21 2.34 -26.16
CA LEU A 383 7.86 2.82 -26.38
C LEU A 383 7.68 4.17 -25.67
N ASN A 384 7.25 5.17 -26.45
CA ASN A 384 6.89 6.49 -25.96
C ASN A 384 5.53 6.87 -26.56
N SER A 385 4.58 7.25 -25.73
CA SER A 385 3.21 7.52 -26.12
C SER A 385 2.66 8.76 -25.42
N SER A 386 1.86 9.53 -26.13
CA SER A 386 1.13 10.67 -25.57
C SER A 386 -0.27 10.80 -26.19
N PRO A 387 -1.29 11.21 -25.40
CA PRO A 387 -2.58 11.59 -25.95
C PRO A 387 -2.47 12.91 -26.73
N ILE A 388 -3.35 13.04 -27.71
CA ILE A 388 -3.55 14.28 -28.47
C ILE A 388 -4.97 14.75 -28.19
N ASP A 389 -5.16 16.01 -27.83
CA ASP A 389 -6.49 16.60 -27.63
C ASP A 389 -7.33 16.58 -28.94
N HIS A 390 -8.65 16.59 -28.78
CA HIS A 390 -9.57 16.44 -29.92
C HIS A 390 -9.38 17.53 -31.00
N ALA A 391 -9.17 18.78 -30.59
CA ALA A 391 -8.98 19.89 -31.53
C ALA A 391 -7.68 19.76 -32.33
N THR A 392 -6.60 19.37 -31.66
CA THR A 392 -5.31 19.08 -32.30
C THR A 392 -5.41 17.85 -33.21
N ALA A 393 -6.10 16.78 -32.78
CA ALA A 393 -6.31 15.59 -33.58
C ALA A 393 -7.14 15.90 -34.84
N GLU A 394 -8.22 16.70 -34.74
CA GLU A 394 -9.02 17.12 -35.87
C GLU A 394 -8.24 18.02 -36.83
N LYS A 395 -7.44 18.94 -36.29
CA LYS A 395 -6.59 19.82 -37.07
C LYS A 395 -5.51 19.05 -37.85
N ASN A 396 -4.87 18.07 -37.24
CA ASN A 396 -3.73 17.37 -37.82
C ASN A 396 -4.17 16.23 -38.76
N TYR A 397 -5.27 15.55 -38.43
CA TYR A 397 -5.69 14.30 -39.09
C TYR A 397 -7.11 14.38 -39.70
N GLY A 398 -7.77 15.53 -39.60
CA GLY A 398 -9.12 15.72 -40.13
C GLY A 398 -10.23 15.15 -39.29
N ALA A 399 -11.48 15.32 -39.76
CA ALA A 399 -12.66 14.81 -39.10
C ALA A 399 -12.80 13.29 -39.28
N ILE A 400 -13.33 12.62 -38.25
CA ILE A 400 -13.72 11.20 -38.30
C ILE A 400 -15.08 11.04 -39.02
N GLY A 401 -15.53 9.78 -39.14
CA GLY A 401 -16.79 9.44 -39.83
C GLY A 401 -18.02 10.16 -39.26
N LYS A 402 -19.01 10.40 -40.14
CA LYS A 402 -20.24 11.09 -39.75
C LYS A 402 -20.98 10.29 -38.64
N GLY A 403 -21.24 10.95 -37.53
CA GLY A 403 -21.94 10.34 -36.37
C GLY A 403 -21.01 9.58 -35.41
N GLU A 404 -19.73 9.55 -35.70
CA GLU A 404 -18.72 9.00 -34.79
C GLU A 404 -18.21 10.08 -33.84
N LYS A 405 -17.79 9.66 -32.66
CA LYS A 405 -17.20 10.50 -31.60
C LYS A 405 -15.88 9.91 -31.18
N ARG A 406 -14.84 10.73 -31.04
CA ARG A 406 -13.54 10.31 -30.53
C ARG A 406 -13.63 10.05 -29.04
N LEU A 407 -13.20 8.87 -28.60
CA LEU A 407 -12.87 8.62 -27.19
C LEU A 407 -11.46 9.10 -26.87
N GLY A 408 -10.56 9.07 -27.84
CA GLY A 408 -9.23 9.60 -27.71
C GLY A 408 -8.36 9.30 -28.91
N THR A 409 -7.32 10.12 -29.07
CA THR A 409 -6.28 9.93 -30.08
C THR A 409 -4.94 9.83 -29.38
N LEU A 410 -4.14 8.86 -29.77
CA LEU A 410 -2.83 8.56 -29.21
C LEU A 410 -1.79 8.62 -30.33
N GLN A 411 -0.68 9.31 -30.08
CA GLN A 411 0.52 9.18 -30.91
C GLN A 411 1.56 8.40 -30.12
N PHE A 412 2.31 7.55 -30.79
CA PHE A 412 3.37 6.80 -30.12
C PHE A 412 4.50 6.43 -31.08
N THR A 413 5.64 6.13 -30.50
CA THR A 413 6.78 5.54 -31.17
C THR A 413 7.25 4.32 -30.39
N ALA A 414 7.72 3.29 -31.06
CA ALA A 414 8.27 2.09 -30.44
C ALA A 414 9.33 1.46 -31.33
N ASN A 415 10.15 0.59 -30.76
CA ASN A 415 11.00 -0.32 -31.51
C ASN A 415 10.44 -1.72 -31.36
N ILE A 416 10.37 -2.47 -32.48
CA ILE A 416 9.98 -3.87 -32.51
C ILE A 416 11.05 -4.70 -33.22
N THR A 417 10.93 -6.02 -33.14
CA THR A 417 11.78 -6.93 -33.92
C THR A 417 11.56 -6.70 -35.41
N GLU A 418 12.63 -6.41 -36.17
CA GLU A 418 12.59 -6.11 -37.60
C GLU A 418 11.85 -7.20 -38.39
N GLY A 419 10.96 -6.78 -39.30
CA GLY A 419 10.15 -7.64 -40.15
C GLY A 419 9.07 -8.44 -39.42
N LYS A 420 8.76 -8.08 -38.16
CA LYS A 420 7.72 -8.71 -37.34
C LYS A 420 6.58 -7.76 -37.03
N SER A 421 5.48 -8.28 -36.51
CA SER A 421 4.38 -7.46 -35.99
C SER A 421 4.40 -7.42 -34.46
N GLY A 422 4.27 -6.23 -33.88
CA GLY A 422 4.13 -6.01 -32.44
C GLY A 422 2.68 -5.88 -32.01
N VAL A 423 2.33 -6.43 -30.87
CA VAL A 423 1.04 -6.20 -30.22
C VAL A 423 1.18 -5.01 -29.28
N PHE A 424 0.29 -4.04 -29.42
CA PHE A 424 0.19 -2.84 -28.58
C PHE A 424 -1.16 -2.83 -27.87
N GLN A 425 -1.25 -2.09 -26.78
CA GLN A 425 -2.48 -1.95 -26.01
C GLN A 425 -2.61 -0.58 -25.36
N PHE A 426 -3.85 -0.15 -25.13
CA PHE A 426 -4.20 0.95 -24.25
C PHE A 426 -5.51 0.67 -23.53
N SER A 427 -5.74 1.31 -22.39
CA SER A 427 -7.01 1.20 -21.65
C SER A 427 -7.96 2.32 -22.06
N PHE A 428 -9.28 2.06 -21.99
CA PHE A 428 -10.31 3.07 -22.24
C PHE A 428 -11.56 2.78 -21.39
N LEU A 429 -12.44 3.78 -21.28
CA LEU A 429 -13.72 3.63 -20.56
C LEU A 429 -14.83 3.14 -21.46
N GLY A 430 -15.59 2.16 -20.97
CA GLY A 430 -16.85 1.74 -21.56
C GLY A 430 -17.90 2.85 -21.44
N ASN A 431 -18.79 2.89 -22.44
CA ASN A 431 -19.81 3.94 -22.58
C ASN A 431 -21.24 3.39 -22.63
N GLY A 432 -21.43 2.13 -22.25
CA GLY A 432 -22.73 1.46 -22.32
C GLY A 432 -23.11 0.93 -23.72
N ALA A 433 -22.27 1.15 -24.74
CA ALA A 433 -22.47 0.65 -26.09
C ALA A 433 -21.97 -0.80 -26.26
N THR A 434 -22.34 -1.44 -27.37
CA THR A 434 -21.78 -2.74 -27.77
C THR A 434 -20.40 -2.54 -28.40
N VAL A 435 -19.57 -3.58 -28.37
CA VAL A 435 -18.25 -3.58 -29.02
C VAL A 435 -18.33 -3.20 -30.50
N ALA A 436 -19.38 -3.64 -31.22
CA ALA A 436 -19.63 -3.30 -32.62
C ALA A 436 -19.75 -1.79 -32.91
N GLU A 437 -20.04 -0.98 -31.89
CA GLU A 437 -20.15 0.48 -32.01
C GLU A 437 -18.79 1.19 -31.83
N PHE A 438 -17.71 0.45 -31.56
CA PHE A 438 -16.35 0.98 -31.47
C PHE A 438 -15.55 0.68 -32.73
N LYS A 439 -14.66 1.60 -33.07
CA LYS A 439 -13.70 1.45 -34.16
C LYS A 439 -12.35 2.00 -33.76
N LEU A 440 -11.30 1.38 -34.24
CA LEU A 440 -9.93 1.88 -34.13
C LEU A 440 -9.45 2.31 -35.51
N TYR A 441 -8.98 3.54 -35.61
CA TYR A 441 -8.42 4.12 -36.82
C TYR A 441 -6.92 4.34 -36.68
N LYS A 442 -6.17 3.95 -37.69
CA LYS A 442 -4.87 4.53 -38.03
C LYS A 442 -5.09 5.89 -38.64
N LEU A 443 -4.37 6.89 -38.18
CA LEU A 443 -4.46 8.26 -38.72
C LEU A 443 -3.26 8.56 -39.61
N HIS A 444 -3.52 9.16 -40.74
CA HIS A 444 -2.54 9.73 -41.65
C HIS A 444 -2.84 11.23 -41.84
N ASP A 445 -1.94 12.00 -42.39
CA ASP A 445 -2.08 13.46 -42.54
C ASP A 445 -3.41 13.90 -43.19
N THR A 446 -3.98 13.10 -44.10
CA THR A 446 -5.21 13.44 -44.83
C THR A 446 -6.19 12.27 -44.96
N THR A 447 -5.84 11.09 -44.51
CA THR A 447 -6.65 9.84 -44.62
C THR A 447 -6.62 9.04 -43.34
N THR A 448 -7.52 8.08 -43.25
CA THR A 448 -7.59 7.13 -42.12
C THR A 448 -7.76 5.71 -42.65
N ASP A 449 -7.09 4.77 -42.05
CA ASP A 449 -7.31 3.34 -42.28
C ASP A 449 -7.95 2.69 -41.06
N LEU A 450 -8.91 1.79 -41.31
CA LEU A 450 -9.67 1.12 -40.25
C LEU A 450 -9.02 -0.20 -39.90
N TYR A 451 -8.73 -0.40 -38.61
CA TYR A 451 -8.36 -1.71 -38.09
C TYR A 451 -9.52 -2.70 -38.16
N THR A 452 -9.23 -3.95 -38.52
CA THR A 452 -10.21 -5.03 -38.54
C THR A 452 -10.42 -5.59 -37.14
N TYR A 453 -11.68 -5.64 -36.66
CA TYR A 453 -11.98 -6.21 -35.34
C TYR A 453 -11.82 -7.73 -35.36
N GLY A 454 -11.06 -8.27 -34.40
CA GLY A 454 -10.84 -9.68 -34.20
C GLY A 454 -9.42 -9.96 -33.69
N LYS A 455 -9.29 -10.91 -32.77
CA LYS A 455 -7.98 -11.36 -32.28
C LYS A 455 -7.43 -12.42 -33.22
N PRO A 456 -6.27 -12.20 -33.86
CA PRO A 456 -5.59 -13.23 -34.66
C PRO A 456 -5.21 -14.45 -33.82
N ALA A 457 -5.14 -15.62 -34.46
CA ALA A 457 -4.60 -16.80 -33.80
C ALA A 457 -3.10 -16.58 -33.45
N PRO A 458 -2.59 -17.16 -32.37
CA PRO A 458 -1.21 -16.93 -31.91
C PRO A 458 -0.14 -17.12 -33.00
N GLU A 459 -0.32 -18.11 -33.86
CA GLU A 459 0.57 -18.43 -34.98
C GLU A 459 0.48 -17.43 -36.14
N GLN A 460 -0.48 -16.54 -36.14
CA GLN A 460 -0.69 -15.50 -37.16
C GLN A 460 -0.30 -14.10 -36.70
N LEU A 461 0.00 -13.93 -35.41
CA LEU A 461 0.24 -12.61 -34.82
C LEU A 461 1.39 -11.86 -35.45
N ASP A 462 2.46 -12.55 -35.87
CA ASP A 462 3.66 -11.93 -36.44
C ASP A 462 3.48 -11.44 -37.91
N SER A 463 2.29 -11.69 -38.48
CA SER A 463 1.90 -11.22 -39.81
C SER A 463 0.52 -10.57 -39.85
N ALA A 464 -0.05 -10.24 -38.69
CA ALA A 464 -1.43 -9.78 -38.52
C ALA A 464 -1.54 -8.27 -38.31
N SER A 465 -0.75 -7.45 -39.03
CA SER A 465 -0.91 -5.99 -38.94
C SER A 465 -2.33 -5.56 -39.32
N GLY A 466 -2.85 -4.53 -38.62
CA GLY A 466 -4.17 -3.99 -38.88
C GLY A 466 -5.33 -4.71 -38.19
N TYR A 467 -5.06 -5.66 -37.27
CA TYR A 467 -6.10 -6.25 -36.41
C TYR A 467 -6.16 -5.56 -35.06
N TRP A 468 -7.37 -5.54 -34.44
CA TRP A 468 -7.55 -5.08 -33.08
C TRP A 468 -8.69 -5.82 -32.39
N TRP A 469 -8.69 -5.84 -31.04
CA TRP A 469 -9.74 -6.43 -30.21
C TRP A 469 -9.83 -5.75 -28.86
N ILE A 470 -10.98 -5.93 -28.19
CA ILE A 470 -11.22 -5.44 -26.84
C ILE A 470 -11.26 -6.63 -25.88
N ALA A 471 -10.75 -6.45 -24.67
CA ALA A 471 -10.88 -7.40 -23.56
C ALA A 471 -11.23 -6.68 -22.27
N ASP A 472 -11.85 -7.41 -21.34
CA ASP A 472 -12.03 -6.94 -19.96
C ASP A 472 -10.67 -6.91 -19.24
N MET A 473 -10.41 -5.87 -18.45
CA MET A 473 -9.18 -5.78 -17.66
C MET A 473 -9.03 -6.94 -16.66
N ALA A 474 -10.13 -7.51 -16.17
CA ALA A 474 -10.12 -8.68 -15.29
C ALA A 474 -9.77 -10.00 -16.02
N ALA A 475 -9.91 -10.03 -17.37
CA ALA A 475 -9.64 -11.20 -18.21
C ALA A 475 -8.94 -10.79 -19.53
N PRO A 476 -7.74 -10.20 -19.49
CA PRO A 476 -7.12 -9.55 -20.65
C PRO A 476 -6.74 -10.49 -21.79
N THR A 477 -6.73 -11.79 -21.56
CA THR A 477 -6.43 -12.80 -22.59
C THR A 477 -7.65 -13.24 -23.41
N VAL A 478 -8.87 -12.92 -22.93
CA VAL A 478 -10.14 -13.33 -23.54
C VAL A 478 -10.73 -12.14 -24.32
N PRO A 479 -10.76 -12.19 -25.67
CA PRO A 479 -11.36 -11.13 -26.46
C PRO A 479 -12.88 -11.12 -26.25
N LEU A 480 -13.46 -9.93 -26.19
CA LEU A 480 -14.89 -9.72 -26.25
C LEU A 480 -15.38 -9.90 -27.70
N THR A 481 -16.65 -10.24 -27.84
CA THR A 481 -17.32 -10.33 -29.14
C THR A 481 -17.98 -8.99 -29.49
N GLU A 482 -18.30 -8.76 -30.76
CA GLU A 482 -18.99 -7.54 -31.19
C GLU A 482 -20.37 -7.33 -30.53
N ALA A 483 -21.00 -8.41 -30.03
CA ALA A 483 -22.29 -8.35 -29.33
C ALA A 483 -22.16 -7.99 -27.84
N ASP A 484 -20.98 -8.09 -27.26
CA ASP A 484 -20.75 -7.76 -25.85
C ASP A 484 -20.95 -6.29 -25.59
N LYS A 485 -21.62 -5.98 -24.47
CA LYS A 485 -21.87 -4.61 -24.05
C LYS A 485 -20.79 -4.15 -23.07
N LEU A 486 -20.19 -3.02 -23.35
CA LEU A 486 -19.21 -2.40 -22.45
C LEU A 486 -19.97 -1.58 -21.38
N GLU A 487 -19.83 -2.00 -20.14
CA GLU A 487 -20.46 -1.31 -19.01
C GLU A 487 -19.99 0.14 -18.91
N MET A 488 -20.90 1.04 -18.55
CA MET A 488 -20.59 2.46 -18.41
C MET A 488 -19.48 2.66 -17.37
N ASP A 489 -18.51 3.49 -17.71
CA ASP A 489 -17.37 3.89 -16.83
C ASP A 489 -16.48 2.74 -16.31
N LYS A 490 -16.67 1.51 -16.80
CA LYS A 490 -15.76 0.40 -16.55
C LYS A 490 -14.58 0.44 -17.51
N SER A 491 -13.38 0.12 -17.01
CA SER A 491 -12.17 0.11 -17.82
C SER A 491 -12.04 -1.18 -18.64
N TYR A 492 -11.68 -1.02 -19.91
CA TYR A 492 -11.41 -2.09 -20.87
C TYR A 492 -10.04 -1.89 -21.50
N ILE A 493 -9.49 -2.93 -22.11
CA ILE A 493 -8.23 -2.86 -22.87
C ILE A 493 -8.54 -3.03 -24.35
N ALA A 494 -8.05 -2.10 -25.16
CA ALA A 494 -7.96 -2.24 -26.60
C ALA A 494 -6.56 -2.74 -26.95
N PHE A 495 -6.49 -3.84 -27.68
CA PHE A 495 -5.28 -4.37 -28.28
C PHE A 495 -5.28 -4.12 -29.77
N PHE A 496 -4.11 -3.89 -30.34
CA PHE A 496 -3.95 -3.75 -31.79
C PHE A 496 -2.57 -4.21 -32.23
N VAL A 497 -2.47 -4.59 -33.51
CA VAL A 497 -1.26 -5.17 -34.09
C VAL A 497 -0.74 -4.26 -35.20
N ILE A 498 0.54 -3.94 -35.14
CA ILE A 498 1.25 -3.19 -36.17
C ILE A 498 2.45 -4.00 -36.64
N GLY A 499 2.58 -4.18 -37.94
CA GLY A 499 3.73 -4.82 -38.60
C GLY A 499 4.79 -3.80 -38.99
N ASP A 500 6.05 -4.14 -38.79
CA ASP A 500 7.20 -3.34 -39.23
C ASP A 500 7.17 -3.14 -40.77
N ASN A 501 7.19 -1.90 -41.21
CA ASN A 501 7.18 -1.51 -42.62
C ASN A 501 6.02 -2.08 -43.45
N ASP A 502 4.82 -2.22 -42.87
CA ASP A 502 3.67 -2.76 -43.61
C ASP A 502 3.05 -1.78 -44.62
N GLY A 503 3.50 -0.55 -44.59
CA GLY A 503 3.09 0.52 -45.52
C GLY A 503 1.70 1.10 -45.31
N THR A 504 0.91 0.55 -44.37
CA THR A 504 -0.43 1.02 -44.03
C THR A 504 -0.54 1.40 -42.55
N PHE A 505 -0.20 0.50 -41.65
CA PHE A 505 -0.32 0.70 -40.19
C PHE A 505 0.99 1.14 -39.55
N ASP A 506 2.12 1.03 -40.24
CA ASP A 506 3.38 1.63 -39.86
C ASP A 506 3.76 2.75 -40.85
N ALA A 507 3.86 3.96 -40.35
CA ALA A 507 4.21 5.16 -41.12
C ALA A 507 5.72 5.43 -41.12
N ASP A 508 6.53 4.63 -40.43
CA ASP A 508 7.98 4.77 -40.35
C ASP A 508 8.67 3.77 -41.29
N ASP A 509 9.44 4.25 -42.29
CA ASP A 509 10.17 3.39 -43.23
C ASP A 509 11.47 2.79 -42.61
N THR A 510 11.73 3.06 -41.33
CA THR A 510 12.95 2.59 -40.66
C THR A 510 12.74 1.19 -40.10
N PRO A 511 13.49 0.16 -40.55
CA PRO A 511 13.32 -1.19 -40.06
C PRO A 511 13.40 -1.30 -38.53
N GLY A 512 12.41 -1.96 -37.94
CA GLY A 512 12.28 -2.13 -36.49
C GLY A 512 11.78 -0.91 -35.73
N ALA A 513 11.39 0.18 -36.40
CA ALA A 513 10.79 1.35 -35.78
C ALA A 513 9.30 1.48 -36.13
N ILE A 514 8.49 1.83 -35.15
CA ILE A 514 7.05 2.13 -35.33
C ILE A 514 6.81 3.59 -34.93
N LYS A 515 6.08 4.31 -35.75
CA LYS A 515 5.63 5.68 -35.45
C LYS A 515 4.19 5.86 -35.90
N ASP A 516 3.29 5.88 -34.94
CA ASP A 516 1.87 5.81 -35.22
C ASP A 516 0.98 6.73 -34.38
N PRO A 517 0.06 7.46 -35.01
CA PRO A 517 -1.14 7.96 -34.38
C PRO A 517 -2.33 7.00 -34.59
N VAL A 518 -3.03 6.65 -33.51
CA VAL A 518 -4.27 5.87 -33.54
C VAL A 518 -5.41 6.62 -32.84
N SER A 519 -6.63 6.43 -33.29
CA SER A 519 -7.82 7.04 -32.67
C SER A 519 -8.90 5.99 -32.41
N LEU A 520 -9.33 5.89 -31.15
CA LEU A 520 -10.51 5.11 -30.78
C LEU A 520 -11.74 5.99 -30.89
N VAL A 521 -12.76 5.50 -31.60
CA VAL A 521 -14.03 6.21 -31.81
C VAL A 521 -15.21 5.32 -31.45
N THR A 522 -16.37 5.92 -31.21
CA THR A 522 -17.64 5.22 -31.00
C THR A 522 -18.78 5.93 -31.70
N THR A 523 -19.80 5.19 -32.11
CA THR A 523 -21.10 5.73 -32.54
C THR A 523 -22.06 5.91 -31.35
N GLY A 524 -21.73 5.34 -30.20
CA GLY A 524 -22.48 5.48 -28.95
C GLY A 524 -22.32 6.84 -28.27
N SER A 525 -22.79 6.96 -27.05
CA SER A 525 -22.52 8.13 -26.21
C SER A 525 -21.06 8.12 -25.75
N LEU A 526 -20.48 9.30 -25.45
CA LEU A 526 -19.21 9.33 -24.73
C LEU A 526 -19.44 8.91 -23.27
N PRO A 527 -18.45 8.33 -22.60
CA PRO A 527 -18.50 8.08 -21.15
C PRO A 527 -18.82 9.37 -20.37
N ASN A 528 -19.43 9.23 -19.21
CA ASN A 528 -19.72 10.40 -18.37
C ASN A 528 -18.43 10.97 -17.79
N ASN A 529 -18.09 12.18 -18.19
CA ASN A 529 -16.95 12.91 -17.67
C ASN A 529 -17.39 13.87 -16.55
N GLY A 530 -18.20 13.45 -15.60
CA GLY A 530 -18.59 14.27 -14.42
C GLY A 530 -19.02 15.73 -14.67
N ASN A 531 -18.85 16.24 -15.88
CA ASN A 531 -19.03 17.62 -16.29
C ASN A 531 -20.13 17.73 -17.36
N SER A 532 -21.31 17.14 -17.11
CA SER A 532 -22.48 17.38 -17.95
C SER A 532 -23.08 18.76 -17.63
N GLY A 533 -22.39 19.80 -18.00
CA GLY A 533 -23.00 21.09 -18.26
C GLY A 533 -23.88 20.93 -19.49
N SER A 534 -25.19 20.83 -19.31
CA SER A 534 -26.18 20.86 -20.38
C SER A 534 -25.96 22.14 -21.23
N SER A 535 -25.46 21.98 -22.45
CA SER A 535 -25.55 23.00 -23.47
C SER A 535 -26.95 22.97 -24.05
N ASN A 536 -27.86 23.71 -23.45
CA ASN A 536 -28.99 24.24 -24.18
C ASN A 536 -28.55 25.60 -24.75
N ASP A 537 -28.33 25.63 -26.04
CA ASP A 537 -28.37 26.87 -26.83
C ASP A 537 -29.75 27.52 -26.66
N ASP A 538 -29.79 28.62 -25.95
CA ASP A 538 -30.71 29.72 -26.22
C ASP A 538 -30.14 31.01 -25.62
N GLY A 539 -30.01 32.00 -26.45
CA GLY A 539 -29.40 33.27 -26.14
C GLY A 539 -30.17 34.08 -25.10
N GLY A 540 -29.46 34.71 -24.19
CA GLY A 540 -30.04 35.68 -23.25
C GLY A 540 -29.10 36.08 -22.13
N SER A 541 -28.50 37.25 -22.25
CA SER A 541 -27.75 37.99 -21.25
C SER A 541 -28.52 38.11 -19.92
N SER A 542 -27.87 37.74 -18.76
CA SER A 542 -27.68 38.65 -17.63
C SER A 542 -27.22 37.91 -16.35
N SER A 543 -26.32 38.56 -15.66
CA SER A 543 -25.76 38.40 -14.34
C SER A 543 -26.68 37.78 -13.23
N GLY A 544 -26.12 36.85 -12.46
CA GLY A 544 -26.67 36.48 -11.16
C GLY A 544 -26.04 35.20 -10.61
N CYS A 545 -25.16 35.31 -9.61
CA CYS A 545 -24.71 34.20 -8.80
C CYS A 545 -25.91 33.56 -8.09
N THR A 546 -26.14 32.27 -8.35
CA THR A 546 -26.89 31.41 -7.44
C THR A 546 -26.13 30.10 -7.27
N VAL A 547 -25.75 29.83 -6.03
CA VAL A 547 -25.17 28.58 -5.59
C VAL A 547 -26.24 27.50 -5.69
N GLY A 548 -26.15 26.66 -6.72
CA GLY A 548 -26.92 25.43 -6.85
C GLY A 548 -26.01 24.27 -6.49
N SER A 549 -26.41 23.49 -5.49
CA SER A 549 -25.73 22.29 -5.05
C SER A 549 -25.70 21.24 -6.16
N THR A 550 -24.57 21.11 -6.83
CA THR A 550 -24.20 19.91 -7.60
C THR A 550 -23.36 19.02 -6.69
N PRO A 551 -23.49 17.69 -6.74
CA PRO A 551 -22.52 16.84 -6.06
C PRO A 551 -21.15 17.07 -6.71
N SER A 552 -20.29 17.77 -5.98
CA SER A 552 -18.88 17.88 -6.33
C SER A 552 -18.25 16.50 -6.10
N TYR A 553 -17.82 15.84 -7.17
CA TYR A 553 -16.83 14.78 -7.04
C TYR A 553 -15.53 15.46 -6.60
N ASP A 554 -15.26 15.46 -5.30
CA ASP A 554 -13.97 15.85 -4.78
C ASP A 554 -12.96 14.78 -5.20
N LEU A 555 -12.19 15.11 -6.24
CA LEU A 555 -11.11 14.27 -6.73
C LEU A 555 -10.01 14.25 -5.67
N LEU A 556 -10.00 13.22 -4.83
CA LEU A 556 -8.93 13.03 -3.87
C LEU A 556 -7.79 12.26 -4.53
N VAL A 557 -6.67 12.92 -4.66
CA VAL A 557 -5.42 12.31 -5.17
C VAL A 557 -4.67 11.68 -4.02
N LEU A 558 -4.60 10.35 -3.99
CA LEU A 558 -3.91 9.58 -2.96
C LEU A 558 -2.49 9.24 -3.41
N LEU A 559 -1.52 9.58 -2.60
CA LEU A 559 -0.10 9.29 -2.86
C LEU A 559 0.27 7.89 -2.39
N LEU A 560 0.68 7.05 -3.31
CA LEU A 560 1.21 5.73 -3.00
C LEU A 560 2.73 5.83 -2.81
N GLY A 561 3.18 5.98 -1.57
CA GLY A 561 4.54 5.61 -1.22
C GLY A 561 4.66 4.09 -1.31
N MET A 562 5.19 3.56 -2.41
CA MET A 562 5.46 2.13 -2.52
C MET A 562 6.61 1.77 -1.57
N SER A 563 6.28 1.38 -0.36
CA SER A 563 7.19 0.61 0.49
C SER A 563 7.12 -0.84 0.05
N ALA A 564 7.86 -1.18 -1.00
CA ALA A 564 8.16 -2.56 -1.30
C ALA A 564 9.21 -3.02 -0.28
N VAL A 565 8.76 -3.52 0.87
CA VAL A 565 9.59 -4.30 1.77
C VAL A 565 9.30 -5.76 1.46
N ALA A 566 10.22 -6.39 0.72
CA ALA A 566 10.28 -7.84 0.56
C ALA A 566 10.84 -8.48 1.83
#